data_725b5a27d94004e5c25778541402059f
#
_entry.id   725b5a27d94004e5c25778541402059f
#
_cell.length_a   1.000
_cell.length_b   1.000
_cell.length_c   1.000
_cell.angle_alpha   90.00
_cell.angle_beta   90.00
_cell.angle_gamma   90.00
#
_symmetry.space_group_name_H-M   'P 1'
#
loop_
_entity.id
_entity.type
_entity.pdbx_description
1 polymer ?
#
loop_
_entity_poly.entity_id
_entity_poly.type
_entity_poly.pdbx_seq_one_letter_code
_entity_poly.pdbx_strand_id
1 'polypeptide(L)'
;AGNEKLVEQLETSMRQVLSQLRAMRAKNDGYLSFFMYQDGEPFRLDRNGRPTPLDKKRVQTYGFSDLFSSKGMYSAASYLGDEDTILEAREYIDAIEEAIWDNTFRSDQISLDPKNPVEPKTGYHPQGPFMIQIGSVALLTEAGHPTAIERGLALIEHELGSYANLDERVKGLEEGDFWEGVSEDGNPYRDDDGVLLSDPGHSLEFVGLSMKFIRAAEAAGYANEDQRKRLTEIRDVLPILLARNFANGYIGDPGGITKA
;
A
#
# COMPACT_ATOMS: atom_id res chain seq x y z
N ALA A 1 -25.88 -23.36 -13.46
CA ALA A 1 -25.62 -24.37 -12.42
C ALA A 1 -24.16 -24.39 -11.94
N GLY A 2 -23.15 -24.38 -12.85
CA GLY A 2 -21.74 -24.43 -12.42
C GLY A 2 -21.24 -23.14 -11.78
N ASN A 3 -21.61 -21.99 -12.28
CA ASN A 3 -21.20 -20.69 -11.78
C ASN A 3 -21.87 -20.33 -10.44
N GLU A 4 -23.12 -20.69 -10.23
CA GLU A 4 -23.85 -20.42 -8.99
C GLU A 4 -23.19 -21.11 -7.78
N LYS A 5 -22.81 -22.39 -7.92
CA LYS A 5 -22.10 -23.10 -6.85
C LYS A 5 -20.74 -22.50 -6.53
N LEU A 6 -20.02 -21.99 -7.54
CA LEU A 6 -18.74 -21.31 -7.32
C LEU A 6 -18.95 -19.98 -6.59
N VAL A 7 -19.96 -19.20 -6.97
CA VAL A 7 -20.31 -17.95 -6.28
C VAL A 7 -20.63 -18.22 -4.81
N GLU A 8 -21.49 -19.20 -4.51
CA GLU A 8 -21.84 -19.59 -3.15
C GLU A 8 -20.61 -19.99 -2.31
N GLN A 9 -19.67 -20.74 -2.91
CA GLN A 9 -18.42 -21.13 -2.26
C GLN A 9 -17.52 -19.91 -1.98
N LEU A 10 -17.42 -18.97 -2.91
CA LEU A 10 -16.64 -17.75 -2.74
C LEU A 10 -17.25 -16.85 -1.67
N GLU A 11 -18.56 -16.65 -1.65
CA GLU A 11 -19.25 -15.89 -0.61
C GLU A 11 -19.08 -16.51 0.78
N THR A 12 -19.18 -17.83 0.87
CA THR A 12 -18.95 -18.57 2.12
C THR A 12 -17.53 -18.32 2.61
N SER A 13 -16.53 -18.43 1.72
CA SER A 13 -15.13 -18.18 2.05
C SER A 13 -14.90 -16.73 2.47
N MET A 14 -15.48 -15.76 1.78
CA MET A 14 -15.38 -14.33 2.16
C MET A 14 -15.93 -14.08 3.56
N ARG A 15 -17.13 -14.62 3.88
CA ARG A 15 -17.72 -14.49 5.23
C ARG A 15 -16.84 -15.11 6.31
N GLN A 16 -16.25 -16.27 6.05
CA GLN A 16 -15.33 -16.93 6.99
C GLN A 16 -14.06 -16.08 7.23
N VAL A 17 -13.45 -15.57 6.16
CA VAL A 17 -12.25 -14.72 6.26
C VAL A 17 -12.56 -13.41 7.00
N LEU A 18 -13.66 -12.74 6.70
CA LEU A 18 -14.10 -11.53 7.41
C LEU A 18 -14.28 -11.80 8.91
N SER A 19 -14.98 -12.88 9.25
CA SER A 19 -15.19 -13.28 10.66
C SER A 19 -13.86 -13.55 11.37
N GLN A 20 -12.92 -14.22 10.71
CA GLN A 20 -11.61 -14.55 11.27
C GLN A 20 -10.76 -13.29 11.46
N LEU A 21 -10.70 -12.39 10.48
CA LEU A 21 -9.96 -11.13 10.57
C LEU A 21 -10.48 -10.26 11.71
N ARG A 22 -11.80 -10.11 11.84
CA ARG A 22 -12.42 -9.35 12.93
C ARG A 22 -12.10 -9.96 14.30
N ALA A 23 -12.17 -11.30 14.44
CA ALA A 23 -11.81 -11.98 15.66
C ALA A 23 -10.33 -11.80 16.03
N MET A 24 -9.43 -11.89 15.06
CA MET A 24 -7.98 -11.67 15.25
C MET A 24 -7.69 -10.22 15.67
N ARG A 25 -8.30 -9.23 14.99
CA ARG A 25 -8.16 -7.82 15.38
C ARG A 25 -8.66 -7.57 16.80
N ALA A 26 -9.86 -8.05 17.15
CA ALA A 26 -10.42 -7.90 18.49
C ALA A 26 -9.52 -8.50 19.59
N LYS A 27 -8.85 -9.63 19.29
CA LYS A 27 -7.90 -10.27 20.20
C LYS A 27 -6.59 -9.47 20.37
N ASN A 28 -6.22 -8.66 19.38
CA ASN A 28 -4.95 -7.94 19.30
C ASN A 28 -5.14 -6.41 19.34
N ASP A 29 -6.10 -5.92 20.10
CA ASP A 29 -6.34 -4.49 20.33
C ASP A 29 -6.54 -3.68 19.04
N GLY A 30 -7.06 -4.33 17.97
CA GLY A 30 -7.34 -3.71 16.68
C GLY A 30 -6.25 -3.86 15.63
N TYR A 31 -5.13 -4.53 15.93
CA TYR A 31 -3.99 -4.68 15.03
C TYR A 31 -3.85 -6.11 14.49
N LEU A 32 -3.24 -6.23 13.31
CA LEU A 32 -2.82 -7.48 12.71
C LEU A 32 -1.29 -7.52 12.56
N SER A 33 -0.74 -8.71 12.41
CA SER A 33 0.70 -8.93 12.21
C SER A 33 0.93 -9.84 11.01
N PHE A 34 2.07 -9.69 10.36
CA PHE A 34 2.43 -10.48 9.19
C PHE A 34 2.39 -11.99 9.44
N PHE A 35 2.91 -12.41 10.60
CA PHE A 35 2.77 -13.78 11.05
C PHE A 35 1.86 -13.88 12.27
N MET A 36 0.80 -14.68 12.14
CA MET A 36 -0.13 -15.00 13.22
C MET A 36 -0.41 -16.49 13.23
N TYR A 37 -0.50 -17.08 14.42
CA TYR A 37 -1.05 -18.43 14.56
C TYR A 37 -2.54 -18.45 14.22
N GLN A 38 -3.07 -19.65 13.98
CA GLN A 38 -4.48 -19.83 13.66
C GLN A 38 -5.43 -19.28 14.75
N ASP A 39 -4.98 -19.23 15.98
CA ASP A 39 -5.72 -18.66 17.11
C ASP A 39 -5.57 -17.14 17.25
N GLY A 40 -4.84 -16.49 16.32
CA GLY A 40 -4.64 -15.05 16.26
C GLY A 40 -3.50 -14.52 17.14
N GLU A 41 -2.67 -15.36 17.78
CA GLU A 41 -1.48 -14.88 18.48
C GLU A 41 -0.38 -14.49 17.48
N PRO A 42 0.20 -13.28 17.55
CA PRO A 42 1.27 -12.87 16.68
C PRO A 42 2.60 -13.54 17.04
N PHE A 43 3.41 -13.86 16.03
CA PHE A 43 4.75 -14.40 16.23
C PHE A 43 5.74 -13.80 15.24
N ARG A 44 7.02 -13.98 15.48
CA ARG A 44 8.12 -13.72 14.53
C ARG A 44 8.96 -14.98 14.36
N LEU A 45 9.72 -15.05 13.29
CA LEU A 45 10.70 -16.12 13.10
C LEU A 45 12.04 -15.71 13.74
N ASP A 46 12.65 -16.62 14.50
CA ASP A 46 14.02 -16.47 14.98
C ASP A 46 15.02 -16.68 13.82
N ARG A 47 16.33 -16.52 14.10
CA ARG A 47 17.41 -16.73 13.11
C ARG A 47 17.47 -18.16 12.53
N ASN A 48 16.76 -19.11 13.12
CA ASN A 48 16.66 -20.48 12.66
C ASN A 48 15.33 -20.79 11.96
N GLY A 49 14.49 -19.75 11.73
CA GLY A 49 13.16 -19.89 11.15
C GLY A 49 12.11 -20.48 12.11
N ARG A 50 12.33 -20.47 13.43
CA ARG A 50 11.39 -21.00 14.42
C ARG A 50 10.47 -19.89 14.91
N PRO A 51 9.14 -20.17 15.03
CA PRO A 51 8.22 -19.20 15.60
C PRO A 51 8.57 -18.87 17.05
N THR A 52 8.61 -17.59 17.36
CA THR A 52 8.77 -17.05 18.73
C THR A 52 7.69 -16.03 19.00
N PRO A 53 7.07 -16.02 20.19
CA PRO A 53 6.03 -15.06 20.52
C PRO A 53 6.48 -13.62 20.30
N LEU A 54 5.59 -12.80 19.75
CA LEU A 54 5.79 -11.37 19.63
C LEU A 54 5.27 -10.67 20.88
N ASP A 55 6.05 -9.72 21.44
CA ASP A 55 5.57 -8.88 22.54
C ASP A 55 4.44 -7.97 22.04
N LYS A 56 3.22 -8.15 22.55
CA LYS A 56 2.03 -7.40 22.17
C LYS A 56 2.22 -5.88 22.28
N LYS A 57 3.01 -5.40 23.24
CA LYS A 57 3.31 -3.97 23.39
C LYS A 57 4.10 -3.38 22.21
N ARG A 58 4.82 -4.23 21.45
CA ARG A 58 5.56 -3.82 20.25
C ARG A 58 4.70 -3.84 19.00
N VAL A 59 3.50 -4.42 19.04
CA VAL A 59 2.61 -4.64 17.89
C VAL A 59 1.50 -3.57 17.80
N GLN A 60 1.43 -2.65 18.73
CA GLN A 60 0.40 -1.58 18.75
C GLN A 60 0.73 -0.46 17.74
N THR A 61 1.01 -0.84 16.50
CA THR A 61 1.20 0.06 15.37
C THR A 61 0.60 -0.56 14.13
N TYR A 62 -0.01 0.24 13.29
CA TYR A 62 -0.48 -0.23 11.98
C TYR A 62 0.69 -0.59 11.07
N GLY A 63 0.51 -1.68 10.30
CA GLY A 63 1.48 -2.20 9.35
C GLY A 63 0.84 -2.60 8.02
N PHE A 64 1.64 -3.19 7.13
CA PHE A 64 1.13 -3.64 5.83
C PHE A 64 0.03 -4.71 5.97
N SER A 65 0.08 -5.55 7.00
CA SER A 65 -0.98 -6.53 7.26
C SER A 65 -2.31 -5.86 7.55
N ASP A 66 -2.30 -4.76 8.30
CA ASP A 66 -3.49 -3.94 8.53
C ASP A 66 -3.97 -3.28 7.24
N LEU A 67 -3.07 -2.69 6.48
CA LEU A 67 -3.36 -1.99 5.23
C LEU A 67 -4.04 -2.91 4.20
N PHE A 68 -3.48 -4.09 3.96
CA PHE A 68 -4.09 -5.06 3.05
C PHE A 68 -5.40 -5.65 3.58
N SER A 69 -5.47 -5.89 4.89
CA SER A 69 -6.68 -6.45 5.52
C SER A 69 -7.85 -5.47 5.50
N SER A 70 -7.63 -4.20 5.82
CA SER A 70 -8.67 -3.17 5.79
C SER A 70 -9.28 -3.00 4.40
N LYS A 71 -8.42 -2.97 3.38
CA LYS A 71 -8.82 -2.92 1.97
C LYS A 71 -9.62 -4.16 1.54
N GLY A 72 -9.13 -5.35 1.94
CA GLY A 72 -9.83 -6.63 1.68
C GLY A 72 -11.17 -6.72 2.40
N MET A 73 -11.23 -6.29 3.66
CA MET A 73 -12.47 -6.24 4.45
C MET A 73 -13.50 -5.33 3.80
N TYR A 74 -13.10 -4.11 3.40
CA TYR A 74 -13.98 -3.16 2.73
C TYR A 74 -14.54 -3.73 1.42
N SER A 75 -13.68 -4.29 0.57
CA SER A 75 -14.06 -4.85 -0.71
C SER A 75 -15.02 -6.05 -0.58
N ALA A 76 -14.71 -6.98 0.34
CA ALA A 76 -15.55 -8.16 0.58
C ALA A 76 -16.90 -7.79 1.22
N ALA A 77 -16.90 -6.89 2.20
CA ALA A 77 -18.12 -6.43 2.85
C ALA A 77 -19.04 -5.67 1.88
N SER A 78 -18.46 -4.84 1.01
CA SER A 78 -19.21 -4.12 -0.04
C SER A 78 -19.88 -5.09 -1.01
N TYR A 79 -19.18 -6.14 -1.44
CA TYR A 79 -19.74 -7.17 -2.30
C TYR A 79 -20.88 -7.94 -1.61
N LEU A 80 -20.72 -8.24 -0.32
CA LEU A 80 -21.70 -9.00 0.47
C LEU A 80 -22.89 -8.17 0.98
N GLY A 81 -22.84 -6.84 0.85
CA GLY A 81 -23.83 -5.91 1.42
C GLY A 81 -23.83 -5.88 2.96
N ASP A 82 -22.69 -6.11 3.61
CA ASP A 82 -22.53 -6.10 5.07
C ASP A 82 -22.16 -4.70 5.54
N GLU A 83 -23.18 -3.87 5.79
CA GLU A 83 -23.05 -2.46 6.14
C GLU A 83 -22.23 -2.23 7.41
N ASP A 84 -22.38 -3.07 8.43
CA ASP A 84 -21.63 -2.95 9.69
C ASP A 84 -20.13 -3.16 9.44
N THR A 85 -19.78 -4.17 8.64
CA THR A 85 -18.39 -4.45 8.28
C THR A 85 -17.83 -3.40 7.31
N ILE A 86 -18.64 -2.82 6.41
CA ILE A 86 -18.25 -1.69 5.56
C ILE A 86 -17.83 -0.49 6.43
N LEU A 87 -18.65 -0.14 7.43
CA LEU A 87 -18.35 0.97 8.33
C LEU A 87 -17.05 0.71 9.13
N GLU A 88 -16.92 -0.48 9.74
CA GLU A 88 -15.71 -0.87 10.46
C GLU A 88 -14.46 -0.82 9.57
N ALA A 89 -14.56 -1.31 8.34
CA ALA A 89 -13.43 -1.31 7.41
C ALA A 89 -13.04 0.10 6.96
N ARG A 90 -14.00 1.01 6.83
CA ARG A 90 -13.72 2.44 6.54
C ARG A 90 -12.96 3.10 7.67
N GLU A 91 -13.46 2.97 8.91
CA GLU A 91 -12.78 3.52 10.09
C GLU A 91 -11.36 2.96 10.21
N TYR A 92 -11.17 1.70 9.84
CA TYR A 92 -9.86 1.07 9.82
C TYR A 92 -8.94 1.65 8.74
N ILE A 93 -9.44 1.87 7.52
CA ILE A 93 -8.70 2.54 6.44
C ILE A 93 -8.31 3.97 6.86
N ASP A 94 -9.22 4.70 7.50
CA ASP A 94 -8.99 6.07 7.96
C ASP A 94 -7.90 6.13 9.04
N ALA A 95 -7.94 5.23 10.03
CA ALA A 95 -6.93 5.17 11.08
C ALA A 95 -5.54 4.77 10.55
N ILE A 96 -5.48 3.89 9.54
CA ILE A 96 -4.22 3.52 8.89
C ILE A 96 -3.66 4.69 8.10
N GLU A 97 -4.50 5.42 7.37
CA GLU A 97 -4.06 6.61 6.62
C GLU A 97 -3.51 7.70 7.55
N GLU A 98 -4.18 7.95 8.68
CA GLU A 98 -3.67 8.85 9.71
C GLU A 98 -2.28 8.40 10.20
N ALA A 99 -2.10 7.11 10.50
CA ALA A 99 -0.81 6.56 10.92
C ALA A 99 0.28 6.68 9.84
N ILE A 100 -0.07 6.61 8.55
CA ILE A 100 0.87 6.83 7.44
C ILE A 100 1.32 8.29 7.43
N TRP A 101 0.39 9.24 7.49
CA TRP A 101 0.71 10.67 7.49
C TRP A 101 1.47 11.13 8.75
N ASP A 102 1.13 10.57 9.91
CA ASP A 102 1.79 10.85 11.19
C ASP A 102 3.14 10.14 11.37
N ASN A 103 3.57 9.37 10.35
CA ASN A 103 4.79 8.59 10.38
C ASN A 103 4.87 7.60 11.57
N THR A 104 3.71 7.10 12.02
CA THR A 104 3.59 6.05 13.05
C THR A 104 3.37 4.67 12.46
N PHE A 105 3.03 4.58 11.17
CA PHE A 105 2.96 3.32 10.43
C PHE A 105 4.33 2.62 10.42
N ARG A 106 4.35 1.29 10.57
CA ARG A 106 5.58 0.50 10.55
C ARG A 106 5.43 -0.70 9.61
N SER A 107 6.48 -0.99 8.89
CA SER A 107 6.52 -2.25 8.12
C SER A 107 6.54 -3.42 9.09
N ASP A 108 5.58 -4.32 8.94
CA ASP A 108 5.52 -5.61 9.62
C ASP A 108 5.93 -6.76 8.69
N GLN A 109 6.34 -6.45 7.46
CA GLN A 109 6.89 -7.42 6.53
C GLN A 109 8.19 -8.00 7.09
N ILE A 110 8.25 -9.33 7.09
CA ILE A 110 9.41 -10.07 7.54
C ILE A 110 10.05 -10.69 6.29
N SER A 111 11.37 -10.53 6.15
CA SER A 111 12.13 -11.21 5.10
C SER A 111 11.84 -12.71 5.10
N LEU A 112 11.73 -13.30 3.91
CA LEU A 112 11.66 -14.76 3.76
C LEU A 112 12.96 -15.45 4.24
N ASP A 113 14.06 -14.70 4.38
CA ASP A 113 15.28 -15.17 5.03
C ASP A 113 15.34 -14.65 6.48
N PRO A 114 15.07 -15.50 7.48
CA PRO A 114 15.13 -15.10 8.89
C PRO A 114 16.52 -14.67 9.37
N LYS A 115 17.58 -14.97 8.59
CA LYS A 115 18.96 -14.53 8.89
C LYS A 115 19.23 -13.10 8.44
N ASN A 116 18.38 -12.59 7.56
CA ASN A 116 18.46 -11.23 7.05
C ASN A 116 17.10 -10.54 7.21
N PRO A 117 16.67 -10.23 8.46
CA PRO A 117 15.38 -9.61 8.72
C PRO A 117 15.30 -8.20 8.12
N VAL A 118 14.11 -7.81 7.68
CA VAL A 118 13.81 -6.41 7.33
C VAL A 118 13.66 -5.64 8.64
N GLU A 119 14.60 -4.78 8.95
CA GLU A 119 14.55 -3.91 10.13
C GLU A 119 14.17 -2.48 9.70
N PRO A 120 13.32 -1.79 10.47
CA PRO A 120 13.05 -0.38 10.24
C PRO A 120 14.35 0.42 10.35
N LYS A 121 14.67 1.22 9.31
CA LYS A 121 15.84 2.09 9.30
C LYS A 121 15.48 3.45 9.91
N THR A 122 16.29 3.94 10.86
CA THR A 122 16.14 5.29 11.41
C THR A 122 16.38 6.33 10.30
N GLY A 123 15.51 7.34 10.23
CA GLY A 123 15.63 8.39 9.22
C GLY A 123 15.32 7.95 7.78
N TYR A 124 14.62 6.84 7.63
CA TYR A 124 14.15 6.34 6.34
C TYR A 124 12.63 6.35 6.29
N HIS A 125 12.08 7.08 5.34
CA HIS A 125 10.64 7.19 5.11
C HIS A 125 10.28 6.51 3.78
N PRO A 126 9.68 5.30 3.83
CA PRO A 126 9.39 4.51 2.64
C PRO A 126 8.15 5.02 1.90
N GLN A 127 8.15 4.90 0.57
CA GLN A 127 7.02 5.23 -0.29
C GLN A 127 5.86 4.20 -0.18
N GLY A 128 6.18 2.93 0.07
CA GLY A 128 5.21 1.82 -0.02
C GLY A 128 3.88 2.00 0.70
N PRO A 129 3.83 2.53 1.94
CA PRO A 129 2.57 2.78 2.64
C PRO A 129 1.64 3.75 1.89
N PHE A 130 2.17 4.86 1.37
CA PHE A 130 1.41 5.83 0.59
C PHE A 130 0.90 5.21 -0.71
N MET A 131 1.78 4.53 -1.45
CA MET A 131 1.45 3.85 -2.70
C MET A 131 0.30 2.85 -2.53
N ILE A 132 0.37 1.96 -1.56
CA ILE A 132 -0.67 0.94 -1.35
C ILE A 132 -1.98 1.58 -0.88
N GLN A 133 -1.92 2.66 -0.09
CA GLN A 133 -3.11 3.39 0.38
C GLN A 133 -3.90 4.02 -0.77
N ILE A 134 -3.27 4.43 -1.87
CA ILE A 134 -3.96 4.89 -3.09
C ILE A 134 -5.00 3.86 -3.54
N GLY A 135 -4.66 2.57 -3.46
CA GLY A 135 -5.59 1.50 -3.82
C GLY A 135 -6.80 1.39 -2.89
N SER A 136 -6.66 1.70 -1.60
CA SER A 136 -7.77 1.75 -0.64
C SER A 136 -8.68 2.93 -0.93
N VAL A 137 -8.09 4.10 -1.17
CA VAL A 137 -8.83 5.33 -1.50
C VAL A 137 -9.55 5.22 -2.85
N ALA A 138 -8.99 4.49 -3.83
CA ALA A 138 -9.68 4.19 -5.08
C ALA A 138 -11.00 3.44 -4.86
N LEU A 139 -11.03 2.46 -3.94
CA LEU A 139 -12.27 1.74 -3.58
C LEU A 139 -13.29 2.68 -2.92
N LEU A 140 -12.85 3.58 -2.04
CA LEU A 140 -13.71 4.59 -1.42
C LEU A 140 -14.27 5.57 -2.47
N THR A 141 -13.47 5.91 -3.48
CA THR A 141 -13.89 6.76 -4.60
C THR A 141 -14.96 6.08 -5.46
N GLU A 142 -14.77 4.79 -5.80
CA GLU A 142 -15.75 3.98 -6.50
C GLU A 142 -17.08 3.90 -5.75
N ALA A 143 -17.04 3.88 -4.42
CA ALA A 143 -18.22 3.89 -3.56
C ALA A 143 -18.85 5.28 -3.36
N GLY A 144 -18.31 6.33 -3.95
CA GLY A 144 -18.85 7.70 -3.88
C GLY A 144 -18.57 8.42 -2.56
N HIS A 145 -17.50 8.04 -1.84
CA HIS A 145 -17.16 8.69 -0.57
C HIS A 145 -16.69 10.13 -0.81
N PRO A 146 -17.31 11.15 -0.15
CA PRO A 146 -17.17 12.56 -0.54
C PRO A 146 -15.74 13.12 -0.44
N THR A 147 -14.89 12.58 0.45
CA THR A 147 -13.52 13.06 0.65
C THR A 147 -12.48 12.24 -0.14
N ALA A 148 -12.88 11.13 -0.78
CA ALA A 148 -11.94 10.17 -1.32
C ALA A 148 -11.12 10.74 -2.48
N ILE A 149 -11.70 11.59 -3.34
CA ILE A 149 -10.94 12.19 -4.46
C ILE A 149 -9.81 13.07 -3.94
N GLU A 150 -10.06 13.91 -2.94
CA GLU A 150 -9.01 14.76 -2.37
C GLU A 150 -7.91 13.96 -1.68
N ARG A 151 -8.27 12.92 -0.94
CA ARG A 151 -7.33 12.00 -0.29
C ARG A 151 -6.42 11.31 -1.31
N GLY A 152 -6.99 10.79 -2.38
CA GLY A 152 -6.22 10.12 -3.43
C GLY A 152 -5.28 11.08 -4.18
N LEU A 153 -5.73 12.30 -4.46
CA LEU A 153 -4.88 13.35 -5.03
C LEU A 153 -3.71 13.67 -4.09
N ALA A 154 -3.96 13.87 -2.80
CA ALA A 154 -2.92 14.18 -1.83
C ALA A 154 -1.86 13.06 -1.73
N LEU A 155 -2.28 11.78 -1.72
CA LEU A 155 -1.37 10.63 -1.70
C LEU A 155 -0.49 10.59 -2.96
N ILE A 156 -1.09 10.75 -4.15
CA ILE A 156 -0.35 10.68 -5.42
C ILE A 156 0.61 11.85 -5.55
N GLU A 157 0.17 13.06 -5.21
CA GLU A 157 1.02 14.27 -5.25
C GLU A 157 2.18 14.18 -4.26
N HIS A 158 1.95 13.60 -3.08
CA HIS A 158 3.02 13.30 -2.14
C HIS A 158 4.05 12.34 -2.73
N GLU A 159 3.60 11.25 -3.35
CA GLU A 159 4.48 10.29 -4.02
C GLU A 159 5.31 10.94 -5.14
N LEU A 160 4.65 11.68 -6.03
CA LEU A 160 5.32 12.38 -7.13
C LEU A 160 6.31 13.43 -6.62
N GLY A 161 5.93 14.17 -5.58
CA GLY A 161 6.75 15.22 -4.99
C GLY A 161 7.91 14.70 -4.13
N SER A 162 7.80 13.50 -3.55
CA SER A 162 8.82 12.97 -2.63
C SER A 162 9.70 11.90 -3.25
N TYR A 163 9.16 11.03 -4.11
CA TYR A 163 9.83 9.80 -4.54
C TYR A 163 10.11 9.72 -6.04
N ALA A 164 9.72 10.73 -6.84
CA ALA A 164 9.99 10.78 -8.27
C ALA A 164 10.94 11.93 -8.64
N ASN A 165 11.83 11.68 -9.61
CA ASN A 165 12.65 12.73 -10.20
C ASN A 165 11.90 13.39 -11.36
N LEU A 166 11.14 14.40 -11.03
CA LEU A 166 10.45 15.26 -11.99
C LEU A 166 11.12 16.63 -12.01
N ASP A 167 11.14 17.29 -13.18
CA ASP A 167 11.75 18.60 -13.37
C ASP A 167 13.24 18.66 -12.94
N GLU A 168 13.99 17.58 -13.17
CA GLU A 168 15.42 17.47 -12.84
C GLU A 168 15.74 17.79 -11.37
N ARG A 169 14.82 17.51 -10.45
CA ARG A 169 14.93 17.86 -9.02
C ARG A 169 16.20 17.31 -8.38
N VAL A 170 16.64 16.13 -8.78
CA VAL A 170 17.86 15.49 -8.27
C VAL A 170 18.88 15.36 -9.39
N LYS A 171 19.99 16.11 -9.30
CA LYS A 171 21.07 16.07 -10.29
C LYS A 171 21.70 14.68 -10.40
N GLY A 172 21.92 14.22 -11.62
CA GLY A 172 22.54 12.93 -11.91
C GLY A 172 21.57 11.77 -11.94
N LEU A 173 20.28 12.03 -11.72
CA LEU A 173 19.20 11.10 -12.01
C LEU A 173 18.43 11.58 -13.24
N GLU A 174 17.86 10.65 -13.98
CA GLU A 174 17.06 10.92 -15.17
C GLU A 174 15.61 11.30 -14.78
N GLU A 175 14.92 11.99 -15.68
CA GLU A 175 13.52 12.29 -15.49
C GLU A 175 12.68 11.02 -15.40
N GLY A 176 11.82 10.94 -14.40
CA GLY A 176 10.99 9.77 -14.11
C GLY A 176 11.69 8.67 -13.30
N ASP A 177 12.96 8.83 -12.90
CA ASP A 177 13.55 7.93 -11.91
C ASP A 177 12.74 7.98 -10.60
N PHE A 178 12.59 6.81 -9.96
CA PHE A 178 11.78 6.64 -8.77
C PHE A 178 12.57 5.88 -7.71
N TRP A 179 12.44 6.25 -6.45
CA TRP A 179 13.19 5.65 -5.34
C TRP A 179 12.30 5.21 -4.19
N GLU A 180 12.79 4.25 -3.40
CA GLU A 180 12.03 3.56 -2.34
C GLU A 180 11.83 4.38 -1.07
N GLY A 181 12.60 5.42 -0.86
CA GLY A 181 12.47 6.19 0.36
C GLY A 181 13.24 7.49 0.35
N VAL A 182 12.87 8.35 1.29
CA VAL A 182 13.55 9.62 1.54
C VAL A 182 14.10 9.66 2.97
N SER A 183 15.11 10.48 3.16
CA SER A 183 15.67 10.81 4.47
C SER A 183 14.87 11.93 5.16
N GLU A 184 15.18 12.22 6.42
CA GLU A 184 14.52 13.25 7.26
C GLU A 184 14.48 14.64 6.58
N ASP A 185 15.46 14.97 5.74
CA ASP A 185 15.54 16.22 4.99
C ASP A 185 14.79 16.21 3.66
N GLY A 186 14.09 15.10 3.35
CA GLY A 186 13.30 14.93 2.13
C GLY A 186 14.12 14.60 0.88
N ASN A 187 15.43 14.37 1.00
CA ASN A 187 16.25 13.91 -0.11
C ASN A 187 16.12 12.40 -0.33
N PRO A 188 16.37 11.88 -1.55
CA PRO A 188 16.44 10.45 -1.78
C PRO A 188 17.37 9.76 -0.79
N TYR A 189 16.85 8.75 -0.10
CA TYR A 189 17.65 8.00 0.86
C TYR A 189 18.74 7.20 0.14
N ARG A 190 19.97 7.30 0.65
CA ARG A 190 21.10 6.49 0.20
C ARG A 190 21.61 5.67 1.38
N ASP A 191 22.02 4.44 1.10
CA ASP A 191 22.64 3.59 2.10
C ASP A 191 24.04 4.07 2.49
N ASP A 192 24.72 3.33 3.38
CA ASP A 192 26.06 3.66 3.88
C ASP A 192 27.12 3.68 2.77
N ASP A 193 26.90 2.99 1.66
CA ASP A 193 27.75 2.96 0.47
C ASP A 193 27.37 4.06 -0.54
N GLY A 194 26.38 4.89 -0.23
CA GLY A 194 25.87 5.97 -1.09
C GLY A 194 24.95 5.49 -2.22
N VAL A 195 24.50 4.24 -2.17
CA VAL A 195 23.64 3.63 -3.19
C VAL A 195 22.18 4.09 -2.96
N LEU A 196 21.54 4.51 -4.04
CA LEU A 196 20.11 4.83 -4.08
C LEU A 196 19.31 3.54 -4.30
N LEU A 197 18.41 3.23 -3.39
CA LEU A 197 17.51 2.09 -3.56
C LEU A 197 16.35 2.46 -4.48
N SER A 198 16.16 1.69 -5.53
CA SER A 198 15.03 1.80 -6.46
C SER A 198 14.44 0.41 -6.73
N ASP A 199 13.13 0.29 -6.67
CA ASP A 199 12.42 -0.92 -7.10
C ASP A 199 11.50 -0.57 -8.28
N PRO A 200 11.90 -0.86 -9.52
CA PRO A 200 11.09 -0.57 -10.70
C PRO A 200 9.70 -1.23 -10.64
N GLY A 201 9.56 -2.37 -9.98
CA GLY A 201 8.28 -3.03 -9.77
C GLY A 201 7.32 -2.18 -8.93
N HIS A 202 7.79 -1.59 -7.84
CA HIS A 202 6.99 -0.69 -7.01
C HIS A 202 6.60 0.60 -7.74
N SER A 203 7.51 1.17 -8.52
CA SER A 203 7.17 2.31 -9.37
C SER A 203 6.06 2.00 -10.37
N LEU A 204 6.12 0.82 -11.01
CA LEU A 204 5.07 0.37 -11.93
C LEU A 204 3.74 0.11 -11.19
N GLU A 205 3.80 -0.40 -9.96
CA GLU A 205 2.62 -0.56 -9.09
C GLU A 205 2.01 0.80 -8.72
N PHE A 206 2.84 1.78 -8.34
CA PHE A 206 2.40 3.15 -8.10
C PHE A 206 1.65 3.73 -9.29
N VAL A 207 2.20 3.61 -10.51
CA VAL A 207 1.53 4.05 -11.75
C VAL A 207 0.21 3.33 -11.94
N GLY A 208 0.17 2.01 -11.73
CA GLY A 208 -1.04 1.20 -11.86
C GLY A 208 -2.15 1.60 -10.87
N LEU A 209 -1.80 1.80 -9.60
CA LEU A 209 -2.74 2.22 -8.55
C LEU A 209 -3.23 3.66 -8.79
N SER A 210 -2.35 4.57 -9.20
CA SER A 210 -2.71 5.94 -9.56
C SER A 210 -3.68 5.98 -10.75
N MET A 211 -3.43 5.20 -11.79
CA MET A 211 -4.35 5.10 -12.93
C MET A 211 -5.69 4.48 -12.55
N LYS A 212 -5.69 3.49 -11.65
CA LYS A 212 -6.95 2.93 -11.10
C LYS A 212 -7.75 4.01 -10.37
N PHE A 213 -7.09 4.79 -9.51
CA PHE A 213 -7.73 5.89 -8.78
C PHE A 213 -8.29 6.96 -9.73
N ILE A 214 -7.51 7.40 -10.73
CA ILE A 214 -7.96 8.39 -11.72
C ILE A 214 -9.24 7.90 -12.42
N ARG A 215 -9.25 6.64 -12.88
CA ARG A 215 -10.44 6.05 -13.53
C ARG A 215 -11.65 5.99 -12.60
N ALA A 216 -11.43 5.68 -11.31
CA ALA A 216 -12.50 5.70 -10.31
C ALA A 216 -13.05 7.11 -10.11
N ALA A 217 -12.18 8.12 -9.98
CA ALA A 217 -12.56 9.52 -9.82
C ALA A 217 -13.34 10.08 -11.02
N GLU A 218 -12.94 9.71 -12.23
CA GLU A 218 -13.66 10.08 -13.46
C GLU A 218 -15.02 9.42 -13.57
N ALA A 219 -15.09 8.12 -13.26
CA ALA A 219 -16.33 7.37 -13.31
C ALA A 219 -17.33 7.83 -12.24
N ALA A 220 -16.85 8.21 -11.07
CA ALA A 220 -17.67 8.71 -9.97
C ALA A 220 -18.38 10.05 -10.27
N GLY A 221 -17.78 10.90 -11.10
CA GLY A 221 -18.41 12.11 -11.67
C GLY A 221 -18.62 13.27 -10.70
N TYR A 222 -18.15 13.18 -9.43
CA TYR A 222 -18.33 14.24 -8.41
C TYR A 222 -17.07 15.09 -8.17
N ALA A 223 -15.99 14.88 -8.95
CA ALA A 223 -14.80 15.73 -8.91
C ALA A 223 -15.15 17.19 -9.28
N ASN A 224 -14.67 18.15 -8.49
CA ASN A 224 -14.78 19.57 -8.81
C ASN A 224 -13.77 19.98 -9.90
N GLU A 225 -13.79 21.25 -10.32
CA GLU A 225 -12.94 21.73 -11.41
C GLU A 225 -11.45 21.65 -11.08
N ASP A 226 -11.06 22.03 -9.87
CA ASP A 226 -9.67 21.94 -9.40
C ASP A 226 -9.18 20.49 -9.35
N GLN A 227 -9.98 19.59 -8.79
CA GLN A 227 -9.66 18.16 -8.76
C GLN A 227 -9.52 17.56 -10.15
N ARG A 228 -10.39 17.92 -11.11
CA ARG A 228 -10.25 17.46 -12.51
C ARG A 228 -8.96 17.95 -13.16
N LYS A 229 -8.56 19.19 -12.88
CA LYS A 229 -7.29 19.74 -13.36
C LYS A 229 -6.11 18.93 -12.81
N ARG A 230 -6.03 18.72 -11.49
CA ARG A 230 -4.99 17.92 -10.83
C ARG A 230 -4.94 16.47 -11.33
N LEU A 231 -6.10 15.83 -11.52
CA LEU A 231 -6.17 14.48 -12.13
C LEU A 231 -5.57 14.46 -13.53
N THR A 232 -5.77 15.51 -14.33
CA THR A 232 -5.18 15.63 -15.67
C THR A 232 -3.67 15.81 -15.60
N GLU A 233 -3.17 16.70 -14.74
CA GLU A 233 -1.74 16.94 -14.53
C GLU A 233 -1.02 15.65 -14.09
N ILE A 234 -1.59 14.92 -13.15
CA ILE A 234 -1.06 13.60 -12.71
C ILE A 234 -1.03 12.62 -13.89
N ARG A 235 -2.12 12.52 -14.66
CA ARG A 235 -2.22 11.61 -15.80
C ARG A 235 -1.12 11.86 -16.83
N ASP A 236 -0.77 13.12 -17.07
CA ASP A 236 0.24 13.51 -18.06
C ASP A 236 1.65 13.11 -17.63
N VAL A 237 1.90 12.98 -16.33
CA VAL A 237 3.21 12.61 -15.74
C VAL A 237 3.40 11.08 -15.65
N LEU A 238 2.35 10.31 -15.37
CA LEU A 238 2.45 8.86 -15.16
C LEU A 238 3.13 8.09 -16.31
N PRO A 239 2.93 8.41 -17.62
CA PRO A 239 3.63 7.76 -18.71
C PRO A 239 5.16 7.94 -18.66
N ILE A 240 5.67 9.05 -18.14
CA ILE A 240 7.10 9.31 -17.98
C ILE A 240 7.69 8.31 -16.98
N LEU A 241 7.05 8.17 -15.80
CA LEU A 241 7.45 7.20 -14.79
C LEU A 241 7.35 5.77 -15.31
N LEU A 242 6.25 5.44 -15.99
CA LEU A 242 6.04 4.12 -16.58
C LEU A 242 7.18 3.74 -17.54
N ALA A 243 7.48 4.60 -18.51
CA ALA A 243 8.49 4.35 -19.53
C ALA A 243 9.88 4.22 -18.89
N ARG A 244 10.23 5.14 -17.98
CA ARG A 244 11.53 5.17 -17.32
C ARG A 244 11.77 3.93 -16.46
N ASN A 245 10.84 3.61 -15.57
CA ASN A 245 11.03 2.49 -14.65
C ASN A 245 10.85 1.12 -15.32
N PHE A 246 10.04 1.04 -16.37
CA PHE A 246 10.04 -0.16 -17.21
C PHE A 246 11.40 -0.37 -17.87
N ALA A 247 12.02 0.67 -18.42
CA ALA A 247 13.34 0.58 -19.03
C ALA A 247 14.43 0.22 -17.99
N ASN A 248 14.34 0.77 -16.77
CA ASN A 248 15.29 0.48 -15.69
C ASN A 248 15.20 -0.96 -15.20
N GLY A 249 14.00 -1.56 -15.16
CA GLY A 249 13.77 -2.87 -14.57
C GLY A 249 13.64 -4.03 -15.54
N TYR A 250 13.43 -3.77 -16.84
CA TYR A 250 13.11 -4.83 -17.79
C TYR A 250 14.33 -5.73 -18.11
N ILE A 251 14.15 -7.03 -17.92
CA ILE A 251 15.09 -8.06 -18.33
C ILE A 251 14.59 -8.69 -19.65
N GLY A 252 15.38 -8.55 -20.73
CA GLY A 252 14.96 -9.01 -22.06
C GLY A 252 14.74 -10.51 -22.18
N ASP A 253 15.54 -11.34 -21.50
CA ASP A 253 15.45 -12.80 -21.51
C ASP A 253 15.76 -13.34 -20.11
N PRO A 254 14.83 -14.07 -19.46
CA PRO A 254 13.55 -14.63 -19.96
C PRO A 254 12.36 -13.65 -19.97
N GLY A 255 12.55 -12.38 -19.73
CA GLY A 255 11.52 -11.38 -19.54
C GLY A 255 11.12 -11.23 -18.07
N GLY A 256 10.83 -10.02 -17.66
CA GLY A 256 10.43 -9.67 -16.29
C GLY A 256 10.95 -8.31 -15.87
N ILE A 257 10.65 -7.94 -14.64
CA ILE A 257 11.14 -6.71 -14.01
C ILE A 257 12.08 -7.12 -12.86
N THR A 258 13.27 -6.55 -12.81
CA THR A 258 14.19 -6.78 -11.71
C THR A 258 13.76 -6.00 -10.48
N LYS A 259 14.08 -6.56 -9.32
CA LYS A 259 14.18 -5.80 -8.07
C LYS A 259 15.64 -5.34 -7.94
N ALA A 260 15.85 -4.04 -7.91
CA ALA A 260 17.19 -3.45 -7.78
C ALA A 260 17.66 -3.41 -6.32
#